data_e90aebe3e8a650febb1299e609a8b89a
#
_entry.id   e90aebe3e8a650febb1299e609a8b89a
#
_cell.length_a   1.000
_cell.length_b   1.000
_cell.length_c   1.000
_cell.angle_alpha   90.00
_cell.angle_beta   90.00
_cell.angle_gamma   90.00
#
_symmetry.space_group_name_H-M   'P 1'
#
loop_
_entity.id
_entity.type
_entity.pdbx_description
1 polymer ?
#
loop_
_entity_poly.entity_id
_entity_poly.type
_entity_poly.pdbx_seq_one_letter_code
_entity_poly.pdbx_strand_id
1 'polypeptide(L)'
;TPGRRRVAVAAVEMYKRQQSQQVERRQIFRSADIYELMGPLIGDLPNEEFWVVSINQAGRLIKKIRISVGGIDQTSADIRLIMRVLIDTGAVQFAAVHNHPSGNSRPSNEDKRLTEQLKKAAGLFNITMIDHVIITNGGYYSFGDEGLI
;
A
#
# COMPACT_ATOMS: atom_id res chain seq x y z
N THR A 1 -27.42 -30.63 5.51
CA THR A 1 -26.71 -31.84 5.08
C THR A 1 -25.23 -31.54 4.82
N PRO A 2 -24.32 -32.50 4.99
CA PRO A 2 -22.91 -32.29 4.71
C PRO A 2 -22.62 -31.83 3.26
N GLY A 3 -23.40 -32.28 2.29
CA GLY A 3 -23.22 -31.86 0.89
C GLY A 3 -23.57 -30.40 0.63
N ARG A 4 -24.62 -29.87 1.24
CA ARG A 4 -24.97 -28.44 1.14
C ARG A 4 -23.92 -27.53 1.78
N ARG A 5 -23.35 -27.96 2.91
CA ARG A 5 -22.29 -27.23 3.58
C ARG A 5 -21.03 -27.13 2.70
N ARG A 6 -20.63 -28.23 2.04
CA ARG A 6 -19.49 -28.25 1.12
C ARG A 6 -19.69 -27.32 -0.07
N VAL A 7 -20.87 -27.30 -0.66
CA VAL A 7 -21.20 -26.40 -1.79
C VAL A 7 -21.12 -24.95 -1.37
N ALA A 8 -21.67 -24.58 -0.20
CA ALA A 8 -21.64 -23.21 0.31
C ALA A 8 -20.21 -22.73 0.58
N VAL A 9 -19.35 -23.57 1.18
CA VAL A 9 -17.95 -23.24 1.44
C VAL A 9 -17.19 -23.06 0.12
N ALA A 10 -17.39 -23.94 -0.85
CA ALA A 10 -16.73 -23.82 -2.16
C ALA A 10 -17.13 -22.52 -2.89
N ALA A 11 -18.42 -22.13 -2.83
CA ALA A 11 -18.90 -20.90 -3.45
C ALA A 11 -18.25 -19.65 -2.81
N VAL A 12 -18.13 -19.60 -1.49
CA VAL A 12 -17.48 -18.51 -0.76
C VAL A 12 -15.98 -18.43 -1.12
N GLU A 13 -15.30 -19.57 -1.18
CA GLU A 13 -13.88 -19.61 -1.56
C GLU A 13 -13.66 -19.15 -2.99
N MET A 14 -14.51 -19.55 -3.93
CA MET A 14 -14.45 -19.08 -5.31
C MET A 14 -14.66 -17.58 -5.40
N TYR A 15 -15.62 -17.03 -4.67
CA TYR A 15 -15.87 -15.60 -4.62
C TYR A 15 -14.64 -14.85 -4.10
N LYS A 16 -14.05 -15.31 -3.01
CA LYS A 16 -12.83 -14.71 -2.45
C LYS A 16 -11.66 -14.74 -3.43
N ARG A 17 -11.49 -15.86 -4.15
CA ARG A 17 -10.46 -16.00 -5.19
C ARG A 17 -10.68 -15.03 -6.34
N GLN A 18 -11.91 -14.88 -6.81
CA GLN A 18 -12.26 -13.94 -7.88
C GLN A 18 -11.98 -12.50 -7.47
N GLN A 19 -12.36 -12.12 -6.24
CA GLN A 19 -12.06 -10.79 -5.70
C GLN A 19 -10.56 -10.53 -5.60
N SER A 20 -9.81 -11.50 -5.11
CA SER A 20 -8.35 -11.43 -5.02
C SER A 20 -7.71 -11.28 -6.41
N GLN A 21 -8.15 -12.06 -7.40
CA GLN A 21 -7.64 -11.98 -8.77
C GLN A 21 -7.96 -10.65 -9.44
N GLN A 22 -9.15 -10.08 -9.20
CA GLN A 22 -9.51 -8.76 -9.73
C GLN A 22 -8.62 -7.67 -9.16
N VAL A 23 -8.32 -7.72 -7.86
CA VAL A 23 -7.42 -6.78 -7.20
C VAL A 23 -6.00 -6.92 -7.75
N GLU A 24 -5.48 -8.14 -7.91
CA GLU A 24 -4.15 -8.43 -8.45
C GLU A 24 -3.95 -7.99 -9.90
N ARG A 25 -5.05 -7.88 -10.69
CA ARG A 25 -5.00 -7.41 -12.07
C ARG A 25 -5.08 -5.90 -12.21
N ARG A 26 -5.32 -5.19 -11.11
CA ARG A 26 -5.49 -3.75 -11.14
C ARG A 26 -4.20 -3.05 -11.54
N GLN A 27 -4.32 -2.12 -12.49
CA GLN A 27 -3.19 -1.29 -12.91
C GLN A 27 -3.05 -0.08 -12.00
N ILE A 28 -1.81 0.24 -11.66
CA ILE A 28 -1.44 1.38 -10.82
C ILE A 28 -0.49 2.27 -11.62
N PHE A 29 -1.05 3.29 -12.27
CA PHE A 29 -0.28 4.23 -13.09
C PHE A 29 -0.18 5.62 -12.49
N ARG A 30 -1.17 6.02 -11.68
CA ARG A 30 -1.28 7.37 -11.14
C ARG A 30 -1.58 7.32 -9.65
N SER A 31 -1.31 8.43 -8.98
CA SER A 31 -1.67 8.60 -7.57
C SER A 31 -3.15 8.33 -7.30
N ALA A 32 -4.03 8.72 -8.22
CA ALA A 32 -5.45 8.45 -8.11
C ALA A 32 -5.78 6.96 -8.01
N ASP A 33 -5.03 6.11 -8.72
CA ASP A 33 -5.23 4.66 -8.67
C ASP A 33 -4.91 4.10 -7.27
N ILE A 34 -3.86 4.64 -6.64
CA ILE A 34 -3.49 4.29 -5.27
C ILE A 34 -4.57 4.74 -4.28
N TYR A 35 -5.07 5.95 -4.46
CA TYR A 35 -6.15 6.49 -3.63
C TYR A 35 -7.44 5.66 -3.75
N GLU A 36 -7.81 5.27 -4.96
CA GLU A 36 -8.98 4.42 -5.20
C GLU A 36 -8.83 3.05 -4.54
N LEU A 37 -7.62 2.50 -4.56
CA LEU A 37 -7.31 1.22 -3.94
C LEU A 37 -7.33 1.28 -2.41
N MET A 38 -6.69 2.29 -1.84
CA MET A 38 -6.38 2.35 -0.41
C MET A 38 -7.32 3.25 0.39
N GLY A 39 -7.93 4.23 -0.26
CA GLY A 39 -8.84 5.17 0.40
C GLY A 39 -9.98 4.49 1.17
N PRO A 40 -10.70 3.52 0.55
CA PRO A 40 -11.76 2.79 1.26
C PRO A 40 -11.27 1.97 2.44
N LEU A 41 -9.99 1.55 2.44
CA LEU A 41 -9.44 0.73 3.51
C LEU A 41 -9.00 1.55 4.72
N ILE A 42 -8.35 2.68 4.51
CA ILE A 42 -7.65 3.40 5.59
C ILE A 42 -8.09 4.85 5.75
N GLY A 43 -8.93 5.38 4.85
CA GLY A 43 -9.33 6.80 4.87
C GLY A 43 -10.07 7.23 6.12
N ASP A 44 -10.86 6.33 6.72
CA ASP A 44 -11.71 6.62 7.87
C ASP A 44 -11.20 6.01 9.19
N LEU A 45 -10.00 5.47 9.20
CA LEU A 45 -9.47 4.81 10.40
C LEU A 45 -9.10 5.83 11.49
N PRO A 46 -9.35 5.50 12.77
CA PRO A 46 -9.02 6.39 13.88
C PRO A 46 -7.53 6.44 14.21
N ASN A 47 -6.76 5.44 13.79
CA ASN A 47 -5.33 5.35 14.02
C ASN A 47 -4.56 5.35 12.70
N GLU A 48 -3.32 5.82 12.72
CA GLU A 48 -2.45 5.74 11.55
C GLU A 48 -2.08 4.29 11.26
N GLU A 49 -2.13 3.92 9.99
CA GLU A 49 -1.59 2.67 9.46
C GLU A 49 -0.64 2.96 8.33
N PHE A 50 0.44 2.21 8.28
CA PHE A 50 1.40 2.28 7.19
C PHE A 50 1.31 1.01 6.34
N TRP A 51 1.12 1.21 5.05
CA TRP A 51 0.97 0.15 4.06
C TRP A 51 1.97 0.28 2.93
N VAL A 52 2.25 -0.83 2.31
CA VAL A 52 3.04 -0.90 1.09
C VAL A 52 2.23 -1.60 0.00
N VAL A 53 2.26 -1.03 -1.18
CA VAL A 53 1.60 -1.57 -2.37
C VAL A 53 2.69 -2.09 -3.30
N SER A 54 2.75 -3.40 -3.44
CA SER A 54 3.73 -4.10 -4.28
C SER A 54 3.21 -4.18 -5.71
N ILE A 55 4.05 -3.81 -6.69
CA ILE A 55 3.66 -3.63 -8.09
C ILE A 55 4.66 -4.34 -9.00
N ASN A 56 4.17 -5.03 -10.02
CA ASN A 56 5.02 -5.71 -10.99
C ASN A 56 5.49 -4.78 -12.11
N GLN A 57 6.31 -5.30 -13.02
CA GLN A 57 6.88 -4.53 -14.12
C GLN A 57 5.82 -3.97 -15.08
N ALA A 58 4.69 -4.64 -15.23
CA ALA A 58 3.59 -4.19 -16.07
C ALA A 58 2.74 -3.09 -15.40
N GLY A 59 3.10 -2.65 -14.18
CA GLY A 59 2.34 -1.67 -13.42
C GLY A 59 1.11 -2.26 -12.74
N ARG A 60 1.06 -3.57 -12.55
CA ARG A 60 -0.08 -4.22 -11.92
C ARG A 60 0.16 -4.50 -10.46
N LEU A 61 -0.88 -4.35 -9.67
CA LEU A 61 -0.86 -4.68 -8.25
C LEU A 61 -0.52 -6.16 -8.05
N ILE A 62 0.52 -6.44 -7.26
CA ILE A 62 0.82 -7.78 -6.77
C ILE A 62 0.12 -8.00 -5.43
N LYS A 63 0.38 -7.11 -4.47
CA LYS A 63 -0.16 -7.25 -3.11
C LYS A 63 -0.15 -5.90 -2.40
N LYS A 64 -1.10 -5.70 -1.50
CA LYS A 64 -1.10 -4.61 -0.54
C LYS A 64 -0.85 -5.20 0.84
N ILE A 65 0.11 -4.65 1.57
CA ILE A 65 0.59 -5.21 2.84
C ILE A 65 0.59 -4.13 3.91
N ARG A 66 -0.08 -4.40 5.03
CA ARG A 66 0.00 -3.54 6.20
C ARG A 66 1.32 -3.80 6.92
N ILE A 67 2.10 -2.75 7.12
CA ILE A 67 3.41 -2.81 7.77
C ILE A 67 3.30 -2.50 9.26
N SER A 68 2.56 -1.44 9.62
CA SER A 68 2.43 -1.04 11.01
C SER A 68 1.12 -0.33 11.30
N VAL A 69 0.78 -0.28 12.58
CA VAL A 69 -0.37 0.42 13.13
C VAL A 69 0.11 1.34 14.25
N GLY A 70 -0.45 2.54 14.36
CA GLY A 70 -0.21 3.42 15.49
C GLY A 70 0.77 4.55 15.29
N GLY A 71 1.02 4.95 14.06
CA GLY A 71 1.83 6.13 13.76
C GLY A 71 3.17 5.81 13.11
N ILE A 72 3.70 6.80 12.42
CA ILE A 72 4.95 6.69 11.68
C ILE A 72 6.01 7.46 12.42
N ASP A 73 6.85 6.74 13.14
CA ASP A 73 8.12 7.24 13.60
C ASP A 73 9.25 6.32 13.09
N GLN A 74 10.48 6.64 13.42
CA GLN A 74 11.61 5.80 13.01
C GLN A 74 11.57 4.40 13.61
N THR A 75 10.80 4.19 14.69
CA THR A 75 10.67 2.89 15.35
C THR A 75 9.53 2.05 14.79
N SER A 76 8.51 2.67 14.17
CA SER A 76 7.36 1.95 13.63
C SER A 76 7.49 1.62 12.14
N ALA A 77 8.36 2.31 11.40
CA ALA A 77 8.62 2.01 9.99
C ALA A 77 9.91 1.19 9.87
N ASP A 78 9.79 -0.11 9.96
CA ASP A 78 10.93 -1.01 9.80
C ASP A 78 11.28 -1.18 8.32
N ILE A 79 12.33 -0.50 7.89
CA ILE A 79 12.81 -0.55 6.49
C ILE A 79 13.23 -1.97 6.10
N ARG A 80 13.82 -2.74 6.99
CA ARG A 80 14.20 -4.13 6.72
C ARG A 80 12.97 -4.98 6.42
N LEU A 81 11.91 -4.82 7.20
CA LEU A 81 10.65 -5.52 6.98
C LEU A 81 10.03 -5.13 5.64
N ILE A 82 10.03 -3.85 5.32
CA ILE A 82 9.49 -3.35 4.05
C ILE A 82 10.28 -3.94 2.87
N MET A 83 11.60 -3.90 2.90
CA MET A 83 12.44 -4.49 1.84
C MET A 83 12.19 -5.99 1.72
N ARG A 84 12.10 -6.71 2.82
CA ARG A 84 11.80 -8.14 2.83
C ARG A 84 10.47 -8.44 2.15
N VAL A 85 9.42 -7.69 2.50
CA VAL A 85 8.09 -7.87 1.93
C VAL A 85 8.09 -7.58 0.42
N LEU A 86 8.78 -6.53 -0.02
CA LEU A 86 8.90 -6.21 -1.43
C LEU A 86 9.63 -7.30 -2.21
N ILE A 87 10.71 -7.83 -1.66
CA ILE A 87 11.48 -8.91 -2.28
C ILE A 87 10.65 -10.19 -2.32
N ASP A 88 10.02 -10.56 -1.21
CA ASP A 88 9.21 -11.79 -1.12
C ASP A 88 8.00 -11.77 -2.07
N THR A 89 7.42 -10.62 -2.32
CA THR A 89 6.29 -10.48 -3.26
C THR A 89 6.73 -10.38 -4.72
N GLY A 90 8.03 -10.26 -4.99
CA GLY A 90 8.54 -10.09 -6.35
C GLY A 90 8.29 -8.70 -6.93
N ALA A 91 8.18 -7.69 -6.08
CA ALA A 91 7.97 -6.32 -6.52
C ALA A 91 9.16 -5.79 -7.31
N VAL A 92 8.89 -5.09 -8.41
CA VAL A 92 9.89 -4.27 -9.11
C VAL A 92 9.60 -2.77 -8.93
N GLN A 93 8.39 -2.46 -8.49
CA GLN A 93 7.94 -1.12 -8.12
C GLN A 93 7.09 -1.19 -6.86
N PHE A 94 6.95 -0.08 -6.16
CA PHE A 94 6.05 -0.01 -5.01
C PHE A 94 5.62 1.42 -4.71
N ALA A 95 4.53 1.53 -3.98
CA ALA A 95 4.10 2.77 -3.34
C ALA A 95 4.00 2.55 -1.83
N ALA A 96 4.39 3.57 -1.08
CA ALA A 96 4.09 3.64 0.34
C ALA A 96 2.79 4.41 0.53
N VAL A 97 1.96 3.97 1.47
CA VAL A 97 0.66 4.60 1.73
C VAL A 97 0.40 4.62 3.23
N HIS A 98 -0.01 5.76 3.74
CA HIS A 98 -0.48 5.86 5.12
C HIS A 98 -1.60 6.89 5.23
N ASN A 99 -2.35 6.84 6.32
CA ASN A 99 -3.42 7.77 6.58
C ASN A 99 -3.05 8.76 7.68
N HIS A 100 -3.61 9.97 7.58
CA HIS A 100 -3.57 10.96 8.64
C HIS A 100 -4.99 11.13 9.22
N PRO A 101 -5.30 10.53 10.39
CA PRO A 101 -6.63 10.63 10.99
C PRO A 101 -7.05 12.05 11.33
N SER A 102 -6.10 12.97 11.49
CA SER A 102 -6.37 14.39 11.74
C SER A 102 -7.09 15.11 10.60
N GLY A 103 -7.06 14.52 9.39
CA GLY A 103 -7.60 15.16 8.19
C GLY A 103 -6.63 16.09 7.46
N ASN A 104 -5.46 16.36 8.04
CA ASN A 104 -4.42 17.16 7.39
C ASN A 104 -3.50 16.25 6.56
N SER A 105 -3.58 16.37 5.24
CA SER A 105 -2.82 15.52 4.33
C SER A 105 -1.37 15.95 4.13
N ARG A 106 -0.93 17.06 4.72
CA ARG A 106 0.45 17.52 4.56
C ARG A 106 1.46 16.53 5.16
N PRO A 107 2.56 16.26 4.46
CA PRO A 107 3.60 15.39 5.00
C PRO A 107 4.34 16.08 6.14
N SER A 108 4.66 15.30 7.17
CA SER A 108 5.58 15.73 8.23
C SER A 108 7.02 15.65 7.75
N ASN A 109 7.95 16.22 8.51
CA ASN A 109 9.37 16.07 8.24
C ASN A 109 9.82 14.61 8.34
N GLU A 110 9.19 13.86 9.24
CA GLU A 110 9.44 12.43 9.39
C GLU A 110 8.96 11.64 8.18
N ASP A 111 7.80 11.98 7.63
CA ASP A 111 7.28 11.39 6.38
C ASP A 111 8.26 11.62 5.24
N LYS A 112 8.81 12.81 5.12
CA LYS A 112 9.78 13.16 4.07
C LYS A 112 11.09 12.38 4.22
N ARG A 113 11.58 12.24 5.44
CA ARG A 113 12.81 11.47 5.72
C ARG A 113 12.59 9.98 5.42
N LEU A 114 11.47 9.44 5.84
CA LEU A 114 11.12 8.05 5.57
C LEU A 114 11.04 7.79 4.07
N THR A 115 10.42 8.69 3.31
CA THR A 115 10.35 8.59 1.85
C THR A 115 11.74 8.50 1.23
N GLU A 116 12.66 9.36 1.64
CA GLU A 116 14.04 9.34 1.14
C GLU A 116 14.78 8.05 1.51
N GLN A 117 14.60 7.57 2.73
CA GLN A 117 15.22 6.31 3.18
C GLN A 117 14.67 5.10 2.40
N LEU A 118 13.37 5.04 2.19
CA LEU A 118 12.74 3.97 1.43
C LEU A 118 13.19 3.96 -0.03
N LYS A 119 13.25 5.13 -0.64
CA LYS A 119 13.70 5.29 -2.02
C LYS A 119 15.13 4.78 -2.21
N LYS A 120 16.03 5.16 -1.32
CA LYS A 120 17.43 4.74 -1.34
C LYS A 120 17.59 3.23 -1.11
N ALA A 121 16.92 2.71 -0.09
CA ALA A 121 17.00 1.30 0.26
C ALA A 121 16.46 0.41 -0.88
N ALA A 122 15.31 0.75 -1.44
CA ALA A 122 14.72 0.02 -2.56
C ALA A 122 15.58 0.08 -3.81
N GLY A 123 16.21 1.23 -4.07
CA GLY A 123 17.12 1.40 -5.20
C GLY A 123 18.30 0.43 -5.18
N LEU A 124 18.78 0.04 -3.99
CA LEU A 124 19.85 -0.95 -3.86
C LEU A 124 19.44 -2.33 -4.38
N PHE A 125 18.16 -2.63 -4.41
CA PHE A 125 17.60 -3.89 -4.91
C PHE A 125 16.95 -3.74 -6.30
N ASN A 126 17.19 -2.62 -6.97
CA ASN A 126 16.55 -2.28 -8.24
C ASN A 126 15.00 -2.26 -8.16
N ILE A 127 14.48 -1.85 -7.01
CA ILE A 127 13.05 -1.65 -6.80
C ILE A 127 12.79 -0.15 -6.79
N THR A 128 11.84 0.30 -7.61
CA THR A 128 11.52 1.71 -7.78
C THR A 128 10.34 2.11 -6.89
N MET A 129 10.54 3.12 -6.05
CA MET A 129 9.45 3.76 -5.34
C MET A 129 8.75 4.72 -6.30
N ILE A 130 7.50 4.42 -6.65
CA ILE A 130 6.73 5.24 -7.60
C ILE A 130 5.97 6.36 -6.91
N ASP A 131 5.58 6.18 -5.66
CA ASP A 131 4.85 7.20 -4.91
C ASP A 131 4.88 6.94 -3.41
N HIS A 132 4.55 7.97 -2.67
CA HIS A 132 4.15 7.90 -1.27
C HIS A 132 2.88 8.74 -1.15
N VAL A 133 1.79 8.11 -0.76
CA VAL A 133 0.46 8.74 -0.72
C VAL A 133 -0.03 8.80 0.71
N ILE A 134 -0.41 9.99 1.14
CA ILE A 134 -1.03 10.24 2.44
C ILE A 134 -2.53 10.39 2.22
N ILE A 135 -3.32 9.55 2.88
CA ILE A 135 -4.77 9.50 2.71
C ILE A 135 -5.47 10.11 3.92
N THR A 136 -6.45 10.95 3.65
CA THR A 136 -7.36 11.48 4.66
C THR A 136 -8.81 11.16 4.28
N ASN A 137 -9.73 11.45 5.17
CA ASN A 137 -11.16 11.29 4.91
C ASN A 137 -11.64 12.14 3.70
N GLY A 138 -11.00 13.29 3.46
CA GLY A 138 -11.42 14.24 2.43
C GLY A 138 -10.55 14.25 1.17
N GLY A 139 -9.50 13.45 1.09
CA GLY A 139 -8.60 13.47 -0.06
C GLY A 139 -7.26 12.83 0.20
N TYR A 140 -6.26 13.21 -0.59
CA TYR A 140 -4.92 12.65 -0.46
C TYR A 140 -3.84 13.63 -0.91
N TYR A 141 -2.62 13.34 -0.47
CA TYR A 141 -1.40 14.01 -0.91
C TYR A 141 -0.49 12.96 -1.57
N SER A 142 0.06 13.26 -2.72
CA SER A 142 1.00 12.39 -3.42
C SER A 142 2.36 13.05 -3.50
N PHE A 143 3.38 12.39 -2.98
CA PHE A 143 4.77 12.85 -3.11
C PHE A 143 5.22 12.87 -4.57
N GLY A 144 4.76 11.90 -5.37
CA GLY A 144 5.06 11.84 -6.79
C GLY A 144 4.49 13.04 -7.56
N ASP A 145 3.22 13.37 -7.31
CA ASP A 145 2.55 14.51 -7.95
C ASP A 145 3.22 15.85 -7.59
N GLU A 146 3.76 15.94 -6.39
CA GLU A 146 4.43 17.16 -5.88
C GLU A 146 5.93 17.19 -6.23
N GLY A 147 6.42 16.22 -6.99
CA GLY A 147 7.81 16.20 -7.44
C GLY A 147 8.83 15.85 -6.34
N LEU A 148 8.41 15.19 -5.28
CA LEU A 148 9.27 14.81 -4.14
C LEU A 148 9.80 13.38 -4.22
N ILE A 149 9.52 12.70 -5.30
CA ILE A 149 10.06 11.36 -5.60
C ILE A 149 10.79 11.36 -6.93
#